data_f2c9d72b869ebb04b6d408549d541bf0
#
_entry.id   f2c9d72b869ebb04b6d408549d541bf0
#
_cell.length_a   1.000
_cell.length_b   1.000
_cell.length_c   1.000
_cell.angle_alpha   90.00
_cell.angle_beta   90.00
_cell.angle_gamma   90.00
#
_symmetry.space_group_name_H-M   'P 1'
#
loop_
_entity.id
_entity.type
_entity.pdbx_description
1 polymer ?
#
loop_
_entity_poly.entity_id
_entity_poly.type
_entity_poly.pdbx_seq_one_letter_code
_entity_poly.pdbx_strand_id
1 'polypeptide(L)'
;MDPLAVFPHLNALLNATSGCFLLVGFYFIRTGQIARHRASMITASSVSALFLVSYLTHHAIRTYYFGLGPTRFTGEGLIRPIYFTVLMSHTILAALVGPFVLATLWRGLRGNYEKHKRLARLVFPVWLYVSVTGVVVYLLLYHFYPAR
;
A
#
# COMPACT_ATOMS: atom_id res chain seq x y z
N MET A 1 22.10 13.50 10.12
CA MET A 1 21.00 12.54 9.86
C MET A 1 20.10 13.15 8.80
N ASP A 2 19.82 12.40 7.74
CA ASP A 2 18.85 12.85 6.73
C ASP A 2 17.46 12.88 7.38
N PRO A 3 16.84 14.06 7.50
CA PRO A 3 15.50 14.16 8.14
C PRO A 3 14.43 13.40 7.37
N LEU A 4 14.70 13.05 6.12
CA LEU A 4 13.79 12.27 5.27
C LEU A 4 13.98 10.75 5.41
N ALA A 5 15.04 10.28 6.07
CA ALA A 5 15.35 8.84 6.18
C ALA A 5 14.25 8.04 6.92
N VAL A 6 13.46 8.70 7.78
CA VAL A 6 12.36 8.05 8.52
C VAL A 6 11.19 7.68 7.63
N PHE A 7 10.89 8.47 6.58
CA PHE A 7 9.70 8.27 5.75
C PHE A 7 9.64 6.91 5.03
N PRO A 8 10.71 6.41 4.39
CA PRO A 8 10.66 5.10 3.75
C PRO A 8 10.32 3.97 4.73
N HIS A 9 10.90 4.00 5.92
CA HIS A 9 10.63 3.00 6.97
C HIS A 9 9.19 3.08 7.47
N LEU A 10 8.71 4.30 7.74
CA LEU A 10 7.32 4.53 8.13
C LEU A 10 6.34 4.05 7.06
N ASN A 11 6.59 4.40 5.80
CA ASN A 11 5.76 3.99 4.67
C ASN A 11 5.69 2.48 4.51
N ALA A 12 6.83 1.77 4.64
CA ALA A 12 6.87 0.32 4.60
C ALA A 12 6.09 -0.31 5.76
N LEU A 13 6.24 0.23 6.97
CA LEU A 13 5.51 -0.23 8.15
C LEU A 13 4.00 -0.05 8.00
N LEU A 14 3.55 1.12 7.56
CA LEU A 14 2.13 1.40 7.32
C LEU A 14 1.55 0.46 6.26
N ASN A 15 2.29 0.22 5.19
CA ASN A 15 1.86 -0.66 4.12
C ASN A 15 1.76 -2.13 4.58
N ALA A 16 2.75 -2.61 5.33
CA ALA A 16 2.72 -3.94 5.95
C ALA A 16 1.56 -4.09 6.95
N THR A 17 1.34 -3.08 7.79
CA THR A 17 0.25 -3.05 8.76
C THR A 17 -1.11 -3.11 8.08
N SER A 18 -1.31 -2.33 7.01
CA SER A 18 -2.53 -2.39 6.21
C SER A 18 -2.75 -3.79 5.62
N GLY A 19 -1.72 -4.40 5.05
CA GLY A 19 -1.77 -5.77 4.52
C GLY A 19 -2.16 -6.81 5.58
N CYS A 20 -1.62 -6.70 6.79
CA CYS A 20 -2.00 -7.56 7.92
C CYS A 20 -3.48 -7.40 8.28
N PHE A 21 -3.99 -6.18 8.38
CA PHE A 21 -5.42 -5.94 8.65
C PHE A 21 -6.34 -6.43 7.53
N LEU A 22 -5.89 -6.38 6.27
CA LEU A 22 -6.62 -6.97 5.14
C LEU A 22 -6.78 -8.49 5.32
N LEU A 23 -5.70 -9.19 5.64
CA LEU A 23 -5.72 -10.64 5.84
C LEU A 23 -6.57 -11.02 7.05
N VAL A 24 -6.41 -10.32 8.16
CA VAL A 24 -7.22 -10.53 9.38
C VAL A 24 -8.69 -10.26 9.11
N GLY A 25 -9.02 -9.19 8.41
CA GLY A 25 -10.39 -8.87 8.04
C GLY A 25 -11.00 -9.89 7.08
N PHE A 26 -10.21 -10.41 6.15
CA PHE A 26 -10.63 -11.51 5.28
C PHE A 26 -10.93 -12.78 6.08
N TYR A 27 -10.07 -13.14 7.02
CA TYR A 27 -10.30 -14.25 7.93
C TYR A 27 -11.61 -14.08 8.71
N PHE A 28 -11.89 -12.90 9.27
CA PHE A 28 -13.09 -12.63 10.02
C PHE A 28 -14.36 -12.76 9.18
N ILE A 29 -14.37 -12.30 7.94
CA ILE A 29 -15.58 -12.46 7.10
C ILE A 29 -15.78 -13.92 6.70
N ARG A 30 -14.71 -14.69 6.50
CA ARG A 30 -14.78 -16.13 6.20
C ARG A 30 -15.32 -16.95 7.38
N THR A 31 -15.12 -16.48 8.60
CA THR A 31 -15.62 -17.11 9.84
C THR A 31 -16.93 -16.51 10.37
N GLY A 32 -17.58 -15.66 9.58
CA GLY A 32 -18.89 -15.07 9.93
C GLY A 32 -18.82 -13.94 10.97
N GLN A 33 -17.62 -13.45 11.33
CA GLN A 33 -17.43 -12.40 12.33
C GLN A 33 -17.51 -11.00 11.69
N ILE A 34 -18.72 -10.60 11.30
CA ILE A 34 -18.98 -9.38 10.50
C ILE A 34 -18.46 -8.12 11.20
N ALA A 35 -18.72 -7.97 12.51
CA ALA A 35 -18.28 -6.78 13.27
C ALA A 35 -16.75 -6.63 13.28
N ARG A 36 -16.02 -7.74 13.46
CA ARG A 36 -14.55 -7.75 13.43
C ARG A 36 -13.99 -7.50 12.02
N HIS A 37 -14.63 -8.06 10.99
CA HIS A 37 -14.33 -7.74 9.60
C HIS A 37 -14.46 -6.24 9.34
N ARG A 38 -15.59 -5.64 9.72
CA ARG A 38 -15.83 -4.20 9.57
C ARG A 38 -14.74 -3.37 10.25
N ALA A 39 -14.41 -3.67 11.50
CA ALA A 39 -13.37 -2.97 12.25
C ALA A 39 -11.99 -3.09 11.54
N SER A 40 -11.62 -4.31 11.12
CA SER A 40 -10.35 -4.55 10.41
C SER A 40 -10.27 -3.81 9.08
N MET A 41 -11.36 -3.75 8.30
CA MET A 41 -11.37 -3.03 7.01
C MET A 41 -11.30 -1.51 7.20
N ILE A 42 -11.97 -0.96 8.21
CA ILE A 42 -11.86 0.46 8.55
C ILE A 42 -10.42 0.78 8.98
N THR A 43 -9.82 -0.04 9.82
CA THR A 43 -8.43 0.13 10.25
C THR A 43 -7.46 0.04 9.06
N ALA A 44 -7.57 -0.97 8.20
CA ALA A 44 -6.76 -1.09 6.99
C ALA A 44 -6.87 0.14 6.09
N SER A 45 -8.08 0.64 5.87
CA SER A 45 -8.33 1.84 5.06
C SER A 45 -7.72 3.09 5.70
N SER A 46 -7.84 3.26 7.01
CA SER A 46 -7.26 4.40 7.75
C SER A 46 -5.73 4.37 7.70
N VAL A 47 -5.12 3.20 7.90
CA VAL A 47 -3.66 3.02 7.80
C VAL A 47 -3.17 3.27 6.37
N SER A 48 -3.91 2.83 5.34
CA SER A 48 -3.59 3.13 3.94
C SER A 48 -3.71 4.62 3.62
N ALA A 49 -4.67 5.34 4.20
CA ALA A 49 -4.79 6.78 4.05
C ALA A 49 -3.60 7.51 4.71
N LEU A 50 -3.18 7.09 5.90
CA LEU A 50 -1.97 7.62 6.56
C LEU A 50 -0.71 7.33 5.74
N PHE A 51 -0.60 6.13 5.16
CA PHE A 51 0.47 5.80 4.21
C PHE A 51 0.49 6.78 3.04
N LEU A 52 -0.65 7.03 2.40
CA LEU A 52 -0.74 7.93 1.25
C LEU A 52 -0.31 9.36 1.61
N VAL A 53 -0.78 9.89 2.74
CA VAL A 53 -0.38 11.22 3.24
C VAL A 53 1.13 11.26 3.49
N SER A 54 1.68 10.27 4.20
CA SER A 54 3.12 10.17 4.48
C SER A 54 3.95 10.08 3.19
N TYR A 55 3.52 9.25 2.24
CA TYR A 55 4.18 9.06 0.96
C TYR A 55 4.21 10.35 0.12
N LEU A 56 3.07 11.01 -0.03
CA LEU A 56 2.98 12.26 -0.78
C LEU A 56 3.77 13.39 -0.11
N THR A 57 3.73 13.48 1.21
CA THR A 57 4.52 14.45 1.99
C THR A 57 6.01 14.22 1.77
N HIS A 58 6.47 12.98 1.87
CA HIS A 58 7.87 12.63 1.60
C HIS A 58 8.31 13.06 0.21
N HIS A 59 7.53 12.71 -0.82
CA HIS A 59 7.86 13.06 -2.19
C HIS A 59 7.80 14.57 -2.45
N ALA A 60 6.83 15.26 -1.89
CA ALA A 60 6.70 16.72 -2.01
C ALA A 60 7.91 17.43 -1.37
N ILE A 61 8.26 17.08 -0.13
CA ILE A 61 9.42 17.67 0.56
C ILE A 61 10.70 17.37 -0.23
N ARG A 62 10.89 16.11 -0.65
CA ARG A 62 12.07 15.70 -1.39
C ARG A 62 12.25 16.46 -2.70
N THR A 63 11.18 16.64 -3.45
CA THR A 63 11.21 17.28 -4.78
C THR A 63 11.22 18.80 -4.69
N TYR A 64 10.27 19.39 -3.94
CA TYR A 64 10.08 20.84 -3.98
C TYR A 64 10.97 21.60 -2.99
N TYR A 65 11.32 20.99 -1.86
CA TYR A 65 12.13 21.66 -0.85
C TYR A 65 13.62 21.37 -1.02
N PHE A 66 13.98 20.12 -1.32
CA PHE A 66 15.39 19.72 -1.47
C PHE A 66 15.87 19.61 -2.93
N GLY A 67 14.97 19.71 -3.91
CA GLY A 67 15.34 19.56 -5.34
C GLY A 67 15.85 18.16 -5.69
N LEU A 68 15.56 17.14 -4.86
CA LEU A 68 16.03 15.79 -5.03
C LEU A 68 15.04 14.96 -5.88
N GLY A 69 15.57 14.23 -6.85
CA GLY A 69 14.81 13.24 -7.62
C GLY A 69 14.49 11.96 -6.80
N PRO A 70 13.77 11.00 -7.40
CA PRO A 70 13.49 9.72 -6.76
C PRO A 70 14.79 8.98 -6.42
N THR A 71 14.72 8.16 -5.35
CA THR A 71 15.86 7.31 -4.95
C THR A 71 16.20 6.33 -6.07
N ARG A 72 17.47 6.26 -6.44
CA ARG A 72 17.94 5.42 -7.55
C ARG A 72 18.14 3.98 -7.07
N PHE A 73 17.65 3.04 -7.87
CA PHE A 73 17.91 1.62 -7.69
C PHE A 73 19.27 1.26 -8.28
N THR A 74 20.12 0.59 -7.50
CA THR A 74 21.51 0.27 -7.87
C THR A 74 21.71 -1.18 -8.33
N GLY A 75 20.67 -2.02 -8.25
CA GLY A 75 20.75 -3.40 -8.70
C GLY A 75 21.02 -3.53 -10.20
N GLU A 76 21.86 -4.50 -10.57
CA GLU A 76 22.26 -4.79 -11.94
C GLU A 76 21.80 -6.19 -12.38
N GLY A 77 21.92 -6.48 -13.67
CA GLY A 77 21.52 -7.78 -14.24
C GLY A 77 20.00 -8.00 -14.18
N LEU A 78 19.58 -9.24 -13.95
CA LEU A 78 18.18 -9.65 -13.99
C LEU A 78 17.31 -9.00 -12.90
N ILE A 79 17.88 -8.59 -11.77
CA ILE A 79 17.13 -7.95 -10.70
C ILE A 79 16.59 -6.57 -11.12
N ARG A 80 17.26 -5.90 -12.03
CA ARG A 80 16.85 -4.57 -12.50
C ARG A 80 15.51 -4.58 -13.25
N PRO A 81 15.28 -5.39 -14.30
CA PRO A 81 13.95 -5.47 -14.93
C PRO A 81 12.89 -6.01 -14.00
N ILE A 82 13.21 -6.95 -13.08
CA ILE A 82 12.27 -7.44 -12.07
C ILE A 82 11.81 -6.30 -11.18
N TYR A 83 12.74 -5.53 -10.62
CA TYR A 83 12.42 -4.38 -9.76
C TYR A 83 11.51 -3.38 -10.48
N PHE A 84 11.85 -2.97 -11.70
CA PHE A 84 11.04 -1.99 -12.44
C PHE A 84 9.66 -2.53 -12.82
N THR A 85 9.54 -3.83 -13.13
CA THR A 85 8.23 -4.46 -13.38
C THR A 85 7.35 -4.43 -12.13
N VAL A 86 7.92 -4.80 -10.97
CA VAL A 86 7.20 -4.75 -9.69
C VAL A 86 6.84 -3.31 -9.33
N LEU A 87 7.78 -2.37 -9.46
CA LEU A 87 7.54 -0.95 -9.16
C LEU A 87 6.42 -0.36 -10.05
N MET A 88 6.47 -0.60 -11.36
CA MET A 88 5.47 -0.07 -12.29
C MET A 88 4.09 -0.66 -12.04
N SER A 89 3.98 -1.98 -11.89
CA SER A 89 2.71 -2.63 -11.57
C SER A 89 2.15 -2.17 -10.22
N HIS A 90 3.01 -2.08 -9.20
CA HIS A 90 2.64 -1.54 -7.88
C HIS A 90 2.08 -0.11 -8.00
N THR A 91 2.80 0.78 -8.66
CA THR A 91 2.43 2.21 -8.75
C THR A 91 1.12 2.41 -9.50
N ILE A 92 0.95 1.74 -10.64
CA ILE A 92 -0.28 1.82 -11.45
C ILE A 92 -1.46 1.28 -10.65
N LEU A 93 -1.33 0.09 -10.06
CA LEU A 93 -2.41 -0.53 -9.30
C LEU A 93 -2.71 0.22 -7.99
N ALA A 94 -1.71 0.80 -7.33
CA ALA A 94 -1.91 1.64 -6.15
C ALA A 94 -2.76 2.88 -6.47
N ALA A 95 -2.46 3.55 -7.59
CA ALA A 95 -3.24 4.71 -8.04
C ALA A 95 -4.69 4.33 -8.38
N LEU A 96 -4.89 3.18 -9.01
CA LEU A 96 -6.22 2.72 -9.42
C LEU A 96 -7.05 2.17 -8.26
N VAL A 97 -6.44 1.42 -7.32
CA VAL A 97 -7.18 0.71 -6.27
C VAL A 97 -7.78 1.64 -5.22
N GLY A 98 -7.16 2.78 -4.94
CA GLY A 98 -7.59 3.71 -3.88
C GLY A 98 -9.07 4.12 -3.96
N PRO A 99 -9.54 4.68 -5.08
CA PRO A 99 -10.95 5.02 -5.25
C PRO A 99 -11.91 3.82 -5.10
N PHE A 100 -11.49 2.64 -5.55
CA PHE A 100 -12.30 1.42 -5.43
C PHE A 100 -12.34 0.89 -4.00
N VAL A 101 -11.28 1.04 -3.22
CA VAL A 101 -11.27 0.75 -1.77
C VAL A 101 -12.31 1.61 -1.07
N LEU A 102 -12.30 2.93 -1.33
CA LEU A 102 -13.29 3.86 -0.75
C LEU A 102 -14.72 3.51 -1.15
N ALA A 103 -14.95 3.21 -2.43
CA ALA A 103 -16.26 2.80 -2.92
C ALA A 103 -16.73 1.48 -2.30
N THR A 104 -15.82 0.52 -2.08
CA THR A 104 -16.11 -0.76 -1.44
C THR A 104 -16.47 -0.55 0.02
N LEU A 105 -15.67 0.22 0.75
CA LEU A 105 -15.91 0.57 2.15
C LEU A 105 -17.26 1.27 2.31
N TRP A 106 -17.52 2.29 1.50
CA TRP A 106 -18.79 3.03 1.50
C TRP A 106 -20.00 2.14 1.31
N ARG A 107 -19.97 1.22 0.34
CA ARG A 107 -21.06 0.27 0.10
C ARG A 107 -21.30 -0.65 1.29
N GLY A 108 -20.24 -1.14 1.93
CA GLY A 108 -20.33 -1.97 3.13
C GLY A 108 -20.95 -1.20 4.30
N LEU A 109 -20.51 0.04 4.54
CA LEU A 109 -21.05 0.90 5.61
C LEU A 109 -22.50 1.29 5.40
N ARG A 110 -22.95 1.41 4.14
CA ARG A 110 -24.34 1.69 3.76
C ARG A 110 -25.25 0.45 3.74
N GLY A 111 -24.74 -0.72 4.10
CA GLY A 111 -25.53 -1.96 4.10
C GLY A 111 -25.80 -2.55 2.71
N ASN A 112 -25.20 -2.01 1.66
CA ASN A 112 -25.34 -2.54 0.29
C ASN A 112 -24.38 -3.72 0.07
N TYR A 113 -24.64 -4.82 0.77
CA TYR A 113 -23.74 -5.96 0.85
C TYR A 113 -23.54 -6.68 -0.48
N GLU A 114 -24.55 -6.72 -1.35
CA GLU A 114 -24.43 -7.37 -2.67
C GLU A 114 -23.41 -6.63 -3.56
N LYS A 115 -23.52 -5.32 -3.66
CA LYS A 115 -22.59 -4.50 -4.42
C LYS A 115 -21.21 -4.45 -3.74
N HIS A 116 -21.17 -4.44 -2.40
CA HIS A 116 -19.92 -4.54 -1.62
C HIS A 116 -19.17 -5.83 -1.95
N LYS A 117 -19.82 -7.00 -1.84
CA LYS A 117 -19.20 -8.30 -2.11
C LYS A 117 -18.66 -8.40 -3.53
N ARG A 118 -19.44 -7.93 -4.52
CA ARG A 118 -19.03 -7.95 -5.93
C ARG A 118 -17.77 -7.14 -6.16
N LEU A 119 -17.69 -5.94 -5.61
CA LEU A 119 -16.54 -5.06 -5.75
C LEU A 119 -15.35 -5.57 -4.92
N ALA A 120 -15.58 -6.03 -3.70
CA ALA A 120 -14.55 -6.54 -2.81
C ALA A 120 -13.77 -7.72 -3.40
N ARG A 121 -14.42 -8.59 -4.18
CA ARG A 121 -13.76 -9.72 -4.85
C ARG A 121 -12.67 -9.28 -5.85
N LEU A 122 -12.81 -8.10 -6.44
CA LEU A 122 -11.82 -7.51 -7.35
C LEU A 122 -10.80 -6.65 -6.59
N VAL A 123 -11.28 -5.85 -5.63
CA VAL A 123 -10.46 -4.87 -4.91
C VAL A 123 -9.52 -5.56 -3.93
N PHE A 124 -9.97 -6.59 -3.21
CA PHE A 124 -9.17 -7.25 -2.17
C PHE A 124 -7.83 -7.80 -2.70
N PRO A 125 -7.79 -8.64 -3.76
CA PRO A 125 -6.53 -9.18 -4.26
C PRO A 125 -5.60 -8.09 -4.80
N VAL A 126 -6.13 -7.05 -5.44
CA VAL A 126 -5.33 -5.93 -5.95
C VAL A 126 -4.76 -5.11 -4.79
N TRP A 127 -5.57 -4.80 -3.78
CA TRP A 127 -5.11 -4.06 -2.61
C TRP A 127 -4.05 -4.86 -1.83
N LEU A 128 -4.25 -6.16 -1.63
CA LEU A 128 -3.25 -7.02 -1.00
C LEU A 128 -1.95 -7.07 -1.80
N TYR A 129 -2.04 -7.21 -3.12
CA TYR A 129 -0.87 -7.15 -4.01
C TYR A 129 -0.10 -5.85 -3.85
N VAL A 130 -0.78 -4.70 -3.85
CA VAL A 130 -0.18 -3.38 -3.65
C VAL A 130 0.50 -3.30 -2.27
N SER A 131 -0.13 -3.80 -1.21
CA SER A 131 0.44 -3.80 0.14
C SER A 131 1.71 -4.65 0.22
N VAL A 132 1.72 -5.83 -0.38
CA VAL A 132 2.90 -6.72 -0.40
C VAL A 132 4.02 -6.16 -1.26
N THR A 133 3.69 -5.74 -2.49
CA THR A 133 4.72 -5.23 -3.43
C THR A 133 5.32 -3.90 -2.97
N GLY A 134 4.59 -3.07 -2.25
CA GLY A 134 5.14 -1.86 -1.64
C GLY A 134 6.23 -2.15 -0.61
N VAL A 135 6.08 -3.20 0.20
CA VAL A 135 7.12 -3.68 1.12
C VAL A 135 8.29 -4.28 0.34
N VAL A 136 8.02 -5.06 -0.72
CA VAL A 136 9.08 -5.63 -1.58
C VAL A 136 9.92 -4.52 -2.25
N VAL A 137 9.28 -3.51 -2.81
CA VAL A 137 9.97 -2.35 -3.42
C VAL A 137 10.85 -1.65 -2.38
N TYR A 138 10.32 -1.43 -1.17
CA TYR A 138 11.08 -0.84 -0.08
C TYR A 138 12.33 -1.67 0.28
N LEU A 139 12.18 -2.98 0.47
CA LEU A 139 13.31 -3.85 0.82
C LEU A 139 14.37 -3.88 -0.28
N LEU A 140 13.94 -3.96 -1.54
CA LEU A 140 14.87 -3.94 -2.67
C LEU A 140 15.63 -2.61 -2.77
N LEU A 141 14.94 -1.48 -2.56
CA LEU A 141 15.51 -0.16 -2.76
C LEU A 141 16.39 0.33 -1.61
N TYR A 142 16.03 -0.02 -0.36
CA TYR A 142 16.68 0.54 0.83
C TYR A 142 17.53 -0.47 1.62
N HIS A 143 17.35 -1.77 1.42
CA HIS A 143 18.09 -2.80 2.17
C HIS A 143 18.99 -3.64 1.28
N PHE A 144 18.48 -4.16 0.16
CA PHE A 144 19.27 -5.05 -0.69
C PHE A 144 20.15 -4.31 -1.69
N TYR A 145 19.66 -3.20 -2.25
CA TYR A 145 20.35 -2.42 -3.29
C TYR A 145 20.32 -0.91 -2.99
N PRO A 146 20.81 -0.48 -1.81
CA PRO A 146 20.78 0.94 -1.44
C PRO A 146 21.65 1.77 -2.35
N ALA A 147 21.19 2.97 -2.71
CA ALA A 147 22.03 3.99 -3.32
C ALA A 147 23.11 4.39 -2.31
N ARG A 148 24.37 4.28 -2.73
CA ARG A 148 25.54 4.71 -1.96
C ARG A 148 25.74 6.21 -2.08
#